data_1369c41cb53f337cc4201f0a24e5534e
#
_entry.id   1369c41cb53f337cc4201f0a24e5534e
#
_cell.length_a   1.000
_cell.length_b   1.000
_cell.length_c   1.000
_cell.angle_alpha   90.00
_cell.angle_beta   90.00
_cell.angle_gamma   90.00
#
_symmetry.space_group_name_H-M   'P 1'
#
loop_
_entity.id
_entity.type
_entity.pdbx_description
1 polymer ?
#
loop_
_entity_poly.entity_id
_entity_poly.type
_entity_poly.pdbx_seq_one_letter_code
_entity_poly.pdbx_strand_id
1 'polypeptide(L)'
;MGLALFKPGSALINTALALFTICAVSTNALALDSRTISQIKKLMPVDQLDQRCDIEAMDRLQADKVISYTFSHPKRTAVHVDADGAVFRRNGNWYRLSYACTTSPDHLSIVAFTFKRGAVIAHKDWTRYYLYP
;
A
#
# COMPACT_ATOMS: atom_id res chain seq x y z
N MET A 1 67.97 4.78 -45.17
CA MET A 1 67.54 5.86 -44.28
C MET A 1 66.10 6.15 -44.61
N GLY A 2 65.19 5.65 -43.84
CA GLY A 2 63.76 5.84 -44.00
C GLY A 2 63.15 6.21 -42.64
N LEU A 3 62.77 7.47 -42.48
CA LEU A 3 62.01 7.93 -41.33
C LEU A 3 60.59 7.43 -41.45
N ALA A 4 60.19 6.52 -40.59
CA ALA A 4 58.79 6.15 -40.42
C ALA A 4 58.09 7.17 -39.50
N LEU A 5 57.17 7.98 -40.02
CA LEU A 5 56.30 8.83 -39.28
C LEU A 5 55.25 7.97 -38.60
N PHE A 6 55.30 7.91 -37.26
CA PHE A 6 54.22 7.37 -36.44
C PHE A 6 53.10 8.43 -36.32
N LYS A 7 51.94 8.09 -36.82
CA LYS A 7 50.73 8.88 -36.69
C LYS A 7 50.01 8.44 -35.43
N PRO A 8 49.77 9.31 -34.42
CA PRO A 8 48.98 8.91 -33.25
C PRO A 8 47.50 8.86 -33.63
N GLY A 9 46.94 7.66 -33.48
CA GLY A 9 45.48 7.48 -33.61
C GLY A 9 44.76 8.04 -32.41
N SER A 10 43.87 8.99 -32.64
CA SER A 10 42.94 9.54 -31.65
C SER A 10 41.92 8.47 -31.26
N ALA A 11 42.07 7.92 -30.10
CA ALA A 11 41.00 7.11 -29.49
C ALA A 11 39.89 8.02 -28.97
N LEU A 12 38.77 8.01 -29.69
CA LEU A 12 37.51 8.63 -29.19
C LEU A 12 36.94 7.74 -28.10
N ILE A 13 37.10 8.17 -26.86
CA ILE A 13 36.42 7.55 -25.72
C ILE A 13 34.96 8.01 -25.76
N ASN A 14 34.09 7.15 -26.30
CA ASN A 14 32.65 7.31 -26.17
C ASN A 14 32.23 7.00 -24.72
N THR A 15 32.16 8.02 -23.89
CA THR A 15 31.52 7.92 -22.57
C THR A 15 30.00 7.92 -22.80
N ALA A 16 29.43 6.73 -22.88
CA ALA A 16 27.97 6.57 -22.85
C ALA A 16 27.48 6.90 -21.42
N LEU A 17 26.94 8.12 -21.28
CA LEU A 17 26.24 8.53 -20.06
C LEU A 17 24.92 7.78 -19.99
N ALA A 18 24.88 6.69 -19.26
CA ALA A 18 23.65 5.97 -18.98
C ALA A 18 22.78 6.83 -18.03
N LEU A 19 21.81 7.52 -18.61
CA LEU A 19 20.76 8.18 -17.86
C LEU A 19 19.88 7.11 -17.21
N PHE A 20 20.12 6.83 -15.93
CA PHE A 20 19.19 6.08 -15.11
C PHE A 20 17.95 6.95 -14.87
N THR A 21 16.94 6.74 -15.68
CA THR A 21 15.61 7.29 -15.41
C THR A 21 15.01 6.55 -14.23
N ILE A 22 15.13 7.13 -13.03
CA ILE A 22 14.43 6.67 -11.84
C ILE A 22 12.94 6.95 -12.09
N CYS A 23 12.20 5.94 -12.52
CA CYS A 23 10.74 5.98 -12.50
C CYS A 23 10.31 6.06 -11.03
N ALA A 24 10.08 7.26 -10.53
CA ALA A 24 9.37 7.46 -9.28
C ALA A 24 7.94 6.97 -9.48
N VAL A 25 7.65 5.75 -9.02
CA VAL A 25 6.28 5.25 -8.95
C VAL A 25 5.59 6.05 -7.85
N SER A 26 4.92 7.13 -8.24
CA SER A 26 4.05 7.86 -7.33
C SER A 26 2.89 6.95 -6.96
N THR A 27 2.93 6.34 -5.79
CA THR A 27 1.79 5.63 -5.23
C THR A 27 0.76 6.66 -4.80
N ASN A 28 -0.13 7.04 -5.71
CA ASN A 28 -1.22 7.94 -5.38
C ASN A 28 -2.15 7.24 -4.38
N ALA A 29 -2.20 7.76 -3.14
CA ALA A 29 -3.20 7.36 -2.17
C ALA A 29 -4.58 7.86 -2.62
N LEU A 30 -5.64 7.13 -2.24
CA LEU A 30 -7.02 7.52 -2.52
C LEU A 30 -7.32 8.90 -1.91
N ALA A 31 -7.73 9.84 -2.75
CA ALA A 31 -8.28 11.11 -2.31
C ALA A 31 -9.73 10.91 -1.84
N LEU A 32 -10.03 11.28 -0.59
CA LEU A 32 -11.37 11.15 -0.03
C LEU A 32 -12.31 12.25 -0.56
N ASP A 33 -13.55 11.86 -0.87
CA ASP A 33 -14.61 12.83 -1.16
C ASP A 33 -15.08 13.57 0.11
N SER A 34 -15.74 14.72 -0.05
CA SER A 34 -16.15 15.58 1.04
C SER A 34 -17.15 14.92 2.00
N ARG A 35 -17.99 14.01 1.49
CA ARG A 35 -18.97 13.27 2.31
C ARG A 35 -18.27 12.27 3.23
N THR A 36 -17.34 11.51 2.69
CA THR A 36 -16.52 10.57 3.46
C THR A 36 -15.69 11.29 4.53
N ILE A 37 -15.06 12.42 4.19
CA ILE A 37 -14.34 13.26 5.15
C ILE A 37 -15.27 13.70 6.30
N SER A 38 -16.47 14.17 5.98
CA SER A 38 -17.44 14.61 6.98
C SER A 38 -17.86 13.46 7.91
N GLN A 39 -17.97 12.24 7.41
CA GLN A 39 -18.30 11.07 8.22
C GLN A 39 -17.15 10.64 9.12
N ILE A 40 -15.92 10.58 8.59
CA ILE A 40 -14.72 10.24 9.37
C ILE A 40 -14.55 11.21 10.54
N LYS A 41 -14.69 12.51 10.32
CA LYS A 41 -14.53 13.55 11.36
C LYS A 41 -15.48 13.40 12.54
N LYS A 42 -16.57 12.66 12.41
CA LYS A 42 -17.53 12.39 13.49
C LYS A 42 -17.12 11.21 14.39
N LEU A 43 -16.13 10.44 13.98
CA LEU A 43 -15.66 9.29 14.72
C LEU A 43 -14.67 9.70 15.83
N MET A 44 -14.46 8.82 16.79
CA MET A 44 -13.35 8.94 17.75
C MET A 44 -12.01 8.85 17.02
N PRO A 45 -10.93 9.49 17.51
CA PRO A 45 -9.64 9.52 16.80
C PRO A 45 -9.10 8.14 16.40
N VAL A 46 -9.24 7.12 17.26
CA VAL A 46 -8.81 5.76 16.93
C VAL A 46 -9.63 5.16 15.79
N ASP A 47 -10.93 5.41 15.77
CA ASP A 47 -11.83 4.94 14.71
C ASP A 47 -11.61 5.70 13.41
N GLN A 48 -11.25 6.99 13.48
CA GLN A 48 -10.84 7.77 12.31
C GLN A 48 -9.62 7.14 11.63
N LEU A 49 -8.61 6.78 12.41
CA LEU A 49 -7.38 6.14 11.93
C LEU A 49 -7.69 4.80 11.27
N ASP A 50 -8.43 3.92 11.95
CA ASP A 50 -8.82 2.61 11.43
C ASP A 50 -9.64 2.75 10.14
N GLN A 51 -10.68 3.57 10.16
CA GLN A 51 -11.55 3.77 9.00
C GLN A 51 -10.80 4.30 7.78
N ARG A 52 -9.87 5.25 7.98
CA ARG A 52 -9.05 5.76 6.87
C ARG A 52 -8.15 4.68 6.27
N CYS A 53 -7.53 3.87 7.11
CA CYS A 53 -6.67 2.78 6.68
C CYS A 53 -7.46 1.66 5.98
N ASP A 54 -8.64 1.30 6.49
CA ASP A 54 -9.50 0.29 5.86
C ASP A 54 -10.01 0.76 4.48
N ILE A 55 -10.36 2.03 4.32
CA ILE A 55 -10.74 2.62 3.02
C ILE A 55 -9.58 2.52 2.02
N GLU A 56 -8.35 2.85 2.45
CA GLU A 56 -7.18 2.72 1.59
C GLU A 56 -6.92 1.27 1.19
N ALA A 57 -7.06 0.34 2.13
CA ALA A 57 -6.92 -1.10 1.86
C ALA A 57 -7.97 -1.58 0.84
N MET A 58 -9.23 -1.17 1.00
CA MET A 58 -10.30 -1.52 0.05
C MET A 58 -9.99 -1.01 -1.36
N ASP A 59 -9.52 0.22 -1.50
CA ASP A 59 -9.16 0.79 -2.80
C ASP A 59 -7.99 0.02 -3.44
N ARG A 60 -6.90 -0.18 -2.70
CA ARG A 60 -5.70 -0.87 -3.21
C ARG A 60 -5.96 -2.31 -3.61
N LEU A 61 -6.84 -2.99 -2.92
CA LEU A 61 -7.17 -4.40 -3.13
C LEU A 61 -8.34 -4.59 -4.10
N GLN A 62 -9.02 -3.52 -4.51
CA GLN A 62 -10.30 -3.58 -5.22
C GLN A 62 -11.29 -4.48 -4.47
N ALA A 63 -11.31 -4.29 -3.16
CA ALA A 63 -12.13 -5.06 -2.23
C ALA A 63 -13.40 -4.31 -1.87
N ASP A 64 -14.47 -5.03 -1.63
CA ASP A 64 -15.75 -4.46 -1.16
C ASP A 64 -15.84 -4.42 0.37
N LYS A 65 -14.94 -5.12 1.06
CA LYS A 65 -14.86 -5.12 2.52
C LYS A 65 -13.45 -5.43 3.01
N VAL A 66 -13.04 -4.75 4.09
CA VAL A 66 -11.85 -5.07 4.88
C VAL A 66 -12.27 -5.16 6.34
N ILE A 67 -11.73 -6.12 7.07
CA ILE A 67 -11.88 -6.27 8.53
C ILE A 67 -10.47 -6.43 9.09
N SER A 68 -10.03 -5.47 9.88
CA SER A 68 -8.65 -5.38 10.35
C SER A 68 -8.29 -6.30 11.52
N TYR A 69 -9.26 -6.90 12.19
CA TYR A 69 -9.11 -7.60 13.47
C TYR A 69 -9.58 -9.06 13.49
N THR A 70 -9.75 -9.71 12.35
CA THR A 70 -10.35 -11.07 12.28
C THR A 70 -9.51 -12.13 12.98
N PHE A 71 -8.19 -12.13 12.80
CA PHE A 71 -7.29 -13.15 13.37
C PHE A 71 -6.47 -12.65 14.55
N SER A 72 -6.22 -11.36 14.61
CA SER A 72 -5.54 -10.69 15.73
C SER A 72 -5.92 -9.22 15.76
N HIS A 73 -5.85 -8.61 16.95
CA HIS A 73 -6.07 -7.19 17.09
C HIS A 73 -4.95 -6.38 16.47
N PRO A 74 -5.26 -5.32 15.70
CA PRO A 74 -4.26 -4.41 15.16
C PRO A 74 -3.44 -3.73 16.27
N LYS A 75 -2.17 -3.52 16.01
CA LYS A 75 -1.31 -2.66 16.83
C LYS A 75 -1.40 -1.24 16.32
N ARG A 76 -1.53 -0.28 17.23
CA ARG A 76 -1.77 1.13 16.88
C ARG A 76 -0.85 2.07 17.64
N THR A 77 -0.51 3.15 16.96
CA THR A 77 -0.04 4.42 17.57
C THR A 77 -1.05 5.52 17.26
N ALA A 78 -0.73 6.77 17.55
CA ALA A 78 -1.61 7.89 17.23
C ALA A 78 -1.91 8.04 15.72
N VAL A 79 -0.99 7.61 14.85
CA VAL A 79 -1.08 7.80 13.39
C VAL A 79 -0.76 6.56 12.57
N HIS A 80 -0.55 5.42 13.21
CA HIS A 80 -0.11 4.19 12.53
C HIS A 80 -0.90 2.96 12.98
N VAL A 81 -1.19 2.07 12.03
CA VAL A 81 -1.84 0.77 12.26
C VAL A 81 -1.02 -0.33 11.60
N ASP A 82 -0.70 -1.37 12.37
CA ASP A 82 -0.26 -2.68 11.88
C ASP A 82 -1.38 -3.70 12.05
N ALA A 83 -1.94 -4.19 10.97
CA ALA A 83 -3.05 -5.13 10.97
C ALA A 83 -2.64 -6.47 10.35
N ASP A 84 -1.94 -7.29 11.12
CA ASP A 84 -1.44 -8.60 10.67
C ASP A 84 -2.53 -9.67 10.60
N GLY A 85 -3.63 -9.47 11.30
CA GLY A 85 -4.76 -10.40 11.38
C GLY A 85 -5.97 -10.00 10.54
N ALA A 86 -5.79 -9.14 9.56
CA ALA A 86 -6.86 -8.63 8.72
C ALA A 86 -7.34 -9.64 7.65
N VAL A 87 -8.51 -9.36 7.09
CA VAL A 87 -9.09 -10.05 5.94
C VAL A 87 -9.70 -9.03 4.98
N PHE A 88 -9.84 -9.40 3.72
CA PHE A 88 -10.60 -8.63 2.74
C PHE A 88 -11.53 -9.52 1.92
N ARG A 89 -12.65 -8.96 1.50
CA ARG A 89 -13.59 -9.62 0.59
C ARG A 89 -13.49 -9.02 -0.80
N ARG A 90 -13.40 -9.91 -1.79
CA ARG A 90 -13.38 -9.55 -3.21
C ARG A 90 -14.04 -10.65 -4.03
N ASN A 91 -14.93 -10.26 -4.94
CA ASN A 91 -15.65 -11.21 -5.80
C ASN A 91 -16.32 -12.35 -5.01
N GLY A 92 -16.93 -12.03 -3.86
CA GLY A 92 -17.64 -12.99 -3.03
C GLY A 92 -16.74 -13.95 -2.22
N ASN A 93 -15.44 -13.77 -2.21
CA ASN A 93 -14.50 -14.59 -1.44
C ASN A 93 -13.73 -13.77 -0.42
N TRP A 94 -13.42 -14.39 0.72
CA TRP A 94 -12.57 -13.82 1.75
C TRP A 94 -11.14 -14.31 1.64
N TYR A 95 -10.21 -13.40 1.87
CA TYR A 95 -8.77 -13.64 1.82
C TYR A 95 -8.10 -13.09 3.07
N ARG A 96 -7.00 -13.72 3.48
CA ARG A 96 -6.13 -13.16 4.51
C ARG A 96 -5.44 -11.90 3.99
N LEU A 97 -5.17 -10.98 4.91
CA LEU A 97 -4.51 -9.71 4.64
C LEU A 97 -3.62 -9.34 5.81
N SER A 98 -2.46 -8.79 5.53
CA SER A 98 -1.74 -7.95 6.49
C SER A 98 -1.45 -6.60 5.84
N TYR A 99 -1.54 -5.52 6.60
CA TYR A 99 -1.18 -4.19 6.11
C TYR A 99 -0.56 -3.34 7.22
N ALA A 100 0.28 -2.39 6.81
CA ALA A 100 0.81 -1.31 7.63
C ALA A 100 0.38 0.01 7.01
N CYS A 101 -0.21 0.88 7.81
CA CYS A 101 -0.81 2.13 7.38
C CYS A 101 -0.39 3.27 8.29
N THR A 102 0.11 4.36 7.70
CA THR A 102 0.41 5.61 8.43
C THR A 102 -0.40 6.73 7.82
N THR A 103 -1.06 7.50 8.66
CA THR A 103 -1.85 8.67 8.27
C THR A 103 -1.19 9.97 8.72
N SER A 104 -1.69 11.09 8.18
CA SER A 104 -1.48 12.42 8.76
C SER A 104 -2.10 12.52 10.16
N PRO A 105 -1.69 13.49 11.00
CA PRO A 105 -2.24 13.64 12.36
C PRO A 105 -3.76 13.85 12.42
N ASP A 106 -4.37 14.41 11.37
CA ASP A 106 -5.82 14.59 11.26
C ASP A 106 -6.56 13.35 10.73
N HIS A 107 -5.82 12.25 10.45
CA HIS A 107 -6.29 10.98 9.91
C HIS A 107 -6.99 11.06 8.54
N LEU A 108 -6.81 12.14 7.80
CA LEU A 108 -7.48 12.30 6.50
C LEU A 108 -6.61 11.90 5.30
N SER A 109 -5.28 11.99 5.44
CA SER A 109 -4.34 11.67 4.37
C SER A 109 -3.51 10.42 4.71
N ILE A 110 -3.23 9.61 3.70
CA ILE A 110 -2.30 8.49 3.83
C ILE A 110 -0.88 9.00 3.59
N VAL A 111 0.01 8.75 4.54
CA VAL A 111 1.45 9.04 4.45
C VAL A 111 2.21 7.84 3.89
N ALA A 112 1.86 6.63 4.37
CA ALA A 112 2.46 5.39 3.89
C ALA A 112 1.44 4.25 4.01
N PHE A 113 1.45 3.34 3.03
CA PHE A 113 0.61 2.16 3.03
C PHE A 113 1.32 1.00 2.33
N THR A 114 1.46 -0.12 3.02
CA THR A 114 1.97 -1.37 2.49
C THR A 114 1.03 -2.50 2.85
N PHE A 115 0.94 -3.53 2.01
CA PHE A 115 0.09 -4.68 2.29
C PHE A 115 0.63 -5.97 1.68
N LYS A 116 0.22 -7.09 2.26
CA LYS A 116 0.47 -8.43 1.75
C LYS A 116 -0.84 -9.21 1.71
N ARG A 117 -1.21 -9.67 0.52
CA ARG A 117 -2.33 -10.58 0.32
C ARG A 117 -1.93 -11.98 0.74
N GLY A 118 -2.82 -12.65 1.48
CA GLY A 118 -2.66 -14.04 1.86
C GLY A 118 -3.64 -14.98 1.14
N ALA A 119 -3.73 -16.21 1.65
CA ALA A 119 -4.56 -17.25 1.08
C ALA A 119 -6.06 -16.96 1.19
N VAL A 120 -6.84 -17.55 0.26
CA VAL A 120 -8.30 -17.58 0.37
C VAL A 120 -8.72 -18.36 1.63
N ILE A 121 -9.78 -17.87 2.28
CA ILE A 121 -10.38 -18.52 3.45
C ILE A 121 -11.50 -19.41 2.96
N ALA A 122 -11.40 -20.73 3.24
CA ALA A 122 -12.40 -21.70 2.80
C ALA A 122 -13.78 -21.38 3.38
N HIS A 123 -14.84 -21.52 2.61
CA HIS A 123 -16.22 -21.26 3.02
C HIS A 123 -16.62 -21.97 4.32
N LYS A 124 -16.17 -23.20 4.51
CA LYS A 124 -16.42 -23.96 5.75
C LYS A 124 -15.91 -23.32 7.03
N ASP A 125 -14.94 -22.41 6.91
CA ASP A 125 -14.30 -21.71 8.05
C ASP A 125 -14.93 -20.34 8.32
N TRP A 126 -15.79 -19.84 7.43
CA TRP A 126 -16.33 -18.48 7.54
C TRP A 126 -17.11 -18.25 8.83
N THR A 127 -18.01 -19.17 9.19
CA THR A 127 -18.79 -19.06 10.44
C THR A 127 -17.88 -18.93 11.66
N ARG A 128 -16.78 -19.70 11.68
CA ARG A 128 -15.80 -19.67 12.77
C ARG A 128 -15.15 -18.29 12.95
N TYR A 129 -14.97 -17.56 11.85
CA TYR A 129 -14.34 -16.25 11.84
C TYR A 129 -15.33 -15.09 11.68
N TYR A 130 -16.63 -15.36 11.85
CA TYR A 130 -17.72 -14.38 11.68
C TYR A 130 -17.72 -13.71 10.31
N LEU A 131 -17.23 -14.42 9.27
CA LEU A 131 -17.30 -13.99 7.90
C LEU A 131 -18.64 -14.37 7.27
N TYR A 132 -19.10 -13.58 6.34
CA TYR A 132 -20.42 -13.75 5.69
C TYR A 132 -20.29 -13.68 4.15
N PRO A 133 -21.27 -14.20 3.40
CA PRO A 133 -21.32 -14.13 1.95
C PRO A 133 -21.33 -12.71 1.40
#